data_f43b1ffdac43e1e8bbcc598a6a6cc2ff
#
_entry.id   f43b1ffdac43e1e8bbcc598a6a6cc2ff
#
_cell.length_a   1.000
_cell.length_b   1.000
_cell.length_c   1.000
_cell.angle_alpha   90.00
_cell.angle_beta   90.00
_cell.angle_gamma   90.00
#
_symmetry.space_group_name_H-M   'P 1'
#
loop_
_entity.id
_entity.type
_entity.pdbx_description
1 polymer ?
#
loop_
_entity_poly.entity_id
_entity_poly.type
_entity_poly.pdbx_seq_one_letter_code
_entity_poly.pdbx_strand_id
1 'polypeptide(L)'
;MLRKILLVMNLIFILSMGVVCAAERTYEVPDGGCTVSLPEQYAVTVVERPTDPNDELGVQVAQLSISDPVNKSLAMHVMVESSKLTKELPDLNYKPGGVMKDYFAENLQNSGWQEPVVAGELQNGKMYFIKFSSYIADSVGQKYDGQIYATLKNGNLIYLMIMSKERALSPDEKIFLETTVRNLQFKDTVLVNTPEENK
;
A
#
# COMPACT_ATOMS: atom_id res chain seq x y z
N MET A 1 4.79 10.92 55.16
CA MET A 1 4.77 11.92 54.07
C MET A 1 5.62 11.47 52.85
N LEU A 2 6.82 11.01 53.01
CA LEU A 2 7.74 10.63 51.89
C LEU A 2 7.12 9.62 50.92
N ARG A 3 6.43 8.57 51.36
CA ARG A 3 5.77 7.55 50.52
C ARG A 3 4.67 8.11 49.59
N LYS A 4 3.91 9.13 50.05
CA LYS A 4 2.87 9.77 49.20
C LYS A 4 3.47 10.66 48.13
N ILE A 5 4.59 11.32 48.42
CA ILE A 5 5.34 12.15 47.45
C ILE A 5 5.95 11.26 46.36
N LEU A 6 6.51 10.10 46.72
CA LEU A 6 7.07 9.14 45.74
C LEU A 6 6.00 8.57 44.82
N LEU A 7 4.80 8.33 45.33
CA LEU A 7 3.68 7.81 44.53
C LEU A 7 3.15 8.83 43.52
N VAL A 8 3.08 10.11 43.94
CA VAL A 8 2.66 11.21 43.05
C VAL A 8 3.73 11.48 41.98
N MET A 9 5.01 11.44 42.32
CA MET A 9 6.11 11.59 41.33
C MET A 9 6.10 10.44 40.31
N ASN A 10 5.87 9.20 40.70
CA ASN A 10 5.75 8.09 39.77
C ASN A 10 4.51 8.22 38.88
N LEU A 11 3.39 8.71 39.41
CA LEU A 11 2.18 8.93 38.60
C LEU A 11 2.36 10.06 37.57
N ILE A 12 3.07 11.14 37.95
CA ILE A 12 3.41 12.23 37.01
C ILE A 12 4.40 11.76 35.95
N PHE A 13 5.35 10.88 36.29
CA PHE A 13 6.31 10.33 35.32
C PHE A 13 5.62 9.36 34.30
N ILE A 14 4.60 8.60 34.75
CA ILE A 14 3.82 7.73 33.86
C ILE A 14 2.89 8.56 32.95
N LEU A 15 2.34 9.69 33.46
CA LEU A 15 1.52 10.60 32.66
C LEU A 15 2.32 11.48 31.70
N SER A 16 3.63 11.67 31.94
CA SER A 16 4.52 12.41 31.05
C SER A 16 5.19 11.52 29.99
N MET A 17 5.04 10.22 30.04
CA MET A 17 5.22 9.35 28.85
C MET A 17 4.02 9.59 27.93
N GLY A 18 3.88 10.83 27.46
CA GLY A 18 2.99 11.17 26.37
C GLY A 18 3.29 10.18 25.25
N VAL A 19 2.29 9.50 24.77
CA VAL A 19 2.33 8.82 23.48
C VAL A 19 2.88 9.87 22.52
N VAL A 20 4.15 9.77 22.18
CA VAL A 20 4.71 10.52 21.05
C VAL A 20 4.01 9.95 19.84
N CYS A 21 2.83 10.48 19.55
CA CYS A 21 2.23 10.28 18.25
C CYS A 21 3.26 10.87 17.27
N ALA A 22 3.99 10.00 16.58
CA ALA A 22 4.85 10.46 15.51
C ALA A 22 3.96 11.29 14.58
N ALA A 23 4.39 12.51 14.28
CA ALA A 23 3.67 13.34 13.34
C ALA A 23 3.55 12.58 12.01
N GLU A 24 2.36 12.61 11.41
CA GLU A 24 2.09 11.92 10.15
C GLU A 24 1.94 12.94 9.03
N ARG A 25 2.42 12.57 7.85
CA ARG A 25 2.18 13.27 6.59
C ARG A 25 1.28 12.46 5.70
N THR A 26 0.33 13.12 5.05
CA THR A 26 -0.53 12.52 4.05
C THR A 26 0.01 12.82 2.65
N TYR A 27 0.12 11.79 1.84
CA TYR A 27 0.58 11.85 0.46
C TYR A 27 -0.54 11.40 -0.46
N GLU A 28 -0.76 12.14 -1.53
CA GLU A 28 -1.64 11.71 -2.61
C GLU A 28 -0.93 10.65 -3.44
N VAL A 29 -1.62 9.54 -3.70
CA VAL A 29 -1.13 8.49 -4.59
C VAL A 29 -1.48 8.89 -6.02
N PRO A 30 -0.50 9.15 -6.89
CA PRO A 30 -0.76 9.55 -8.27
C PRO A 30 -1.69 8.55 -8.96
N ASP A 31 -2.69 9.04 -9.66
CA ASP A 31 -3.72 8.27 -10.40
C ASP A 31 -4.49 7.23 -9.57
N GLY A 32 -4.12 7.01 -8.31
CA GLY A 32 -4.74 6.00 -7.44
C GLY A 32 -6.09 6.38 -6.87
N GLY A 33 -6.48 7.66 -6.95
CA GLY A 33 -7.70 8.16 -6.32
C GLY A 33 -7.74 7.93 -4.81
N CYS A 34 -6.57 7.85 -4.16
CA CYS A 34 -6.44 7.63 -2.73
C CYS A 34 -5.27 8.41 -2.12
N THR A 35 -5.26 8.50 -0.80
CA THR A 35 -4.16 9.07 -0.03
C THR A 35 -3.61 8.07 0.97
N VAL A 36 -2.32 8.17 1.28
CA VAL A 36 -1.64 7.37 2.29
C VAL A 36 -1.04 8.28 3.36
N SER A 37 -1.26 7.96 4.63
CA SER A 37 -0.63 8.64 5.76
C SER A 37 0.55 7.83 6.26
N LEU A 38 1.69 8.51 6.42
CA LEU A 38 2.97 7.91 6.83
C LEU A 38 3.61 8.77 7.90
N PRO A 39 4.35 8.17 8.85
CA PRO A 39 5.17 8.92 9.80
C PRO A 39 6.15 9.85 9.07
N GLU A 40 6.35 11.07 9.61
CA GLU A 40 7.17 12.12 8.95
C GLU A 40 8.62 11.73 8.69
N GLN A 41 9.15 10.72 9.39
CA GLN A 41 10.52 10.26 9.19
C GLN A 41 10.74 9.57 7.83
N TYR A 42 9.68 9.08 7.18
CA TYR A 42 9.82 8.43 5.88
C TYR A 42 10.04 9.43 4.76
N ALA A 43 11.02 9.16 3.91
CA ALA A 43 11.22 9.92 2.69
C ALA A 43 10.34 9.33 1.58
N VAL A 44 9.57 10.18 0.91
CA VAL A 44 8.64 9.78 -0.14
C VAL A 44 9.03 10.46 -1.45
N THR A 45 9.12 9.66 -2.51
CA THR A 45 9.41 10.13 -3.88
C THR A 45 8.31 9.64 -4.82
N VAL A 46 7.77 10.54 -5.62
CA VAL A 46 6.84 10.20 -6.69
C VAL A 46 7.61 9.77 -7.92
N VAL A 47 7.24 8.64 -8.50
CA VAL A 47 7.80 8.14 -9.74
C VAL A 47 6.65 7.84 -10.70
N GLU A 48 6.58 8.59 -11.79
CA GLU A 48 5.64 8.34 -12.87
C GLU A 48 6.42 7.75 -14.05
N ARG A 49 5.91 6.70 -14.64
CA ARG A 49 6.49 6.12 -15.86
C ARG A 49 5.70 6.64 -17.05
N PRO A 50 6.35 7.21 -18.05
CA PRO A 50 5.67 7.63 -19.26
C PRO A 50 5.03 6.42 -19.94
N THR A 51 3.82 6.60 -20.43
CA THR A 51 3.12 5.59 -21.23
C THR A 51 3.90 5.33 -22.51
N ASP A 52 4.15 4.06 -22.84
CA ASP A 52 4.69 3.70 -24.14
C ASP A 52 3.61 3.98 -25.21
N PRO A 53 3.87 4.87 -26.18
CA PRO A 53 2.88 5.18 -27.22
C PRO A 53 2.55 3.99 -28.14
N ASN A 54 3.37 2.94 -28.12
CA ASN A 54 3.15 1.70 -28.87
C ASN A 54 2.45 0.62 -28.05
N ASP A 55 2.17 0.87 -26.77
CA ASP A 55 1.46 -0.07 -25.93
C ASP A 55 -0.04 -0.06 -26.26
N GLU A 56 -0.50 -1.13 -26.91
CA GLU A 56 -1.91 -1.29 -27.31
C GLU A 56 -2.87 -1.28 -26.10
N LEU A 57 -2.41 -1.75 -24.94
CA LEU A 57 -3.20 -1.77 -23.71
C LEU A 57 -3.20 -0.41 -23.01
N GLY A 58 -2.25 0.46 -23.34
CA GLY A 58 -2.11 1.80 -22.76
C GLY A 58 -1.84 1.73 -21.25
N VAL A 59 -0.95 0.84 -20.84
CA VAL A 59 -0.58 0.69 -19.41
C VAL A 59 0.09 1.95 -18.90
N GLN A 60 -0.47 2.48 -17.82
CA GLN A 60 0.08 3.61 -17.07
C GLN A 60 0.49 3.12 -15.69
N VAL A 61 1.67 3.51 -15.24
CA VAL A 61 2.17 3.16 -13.91
C VAL A 61 2.63 4.41 -13.19
N ALA A 62 2.09 4.63 -12.01
CA ALA A 62 2.54 5.65 -11.08
C ALA A 62 2.89 5.00 -9.74
N GLN A 63 3.89 5.55 -9.03
CA GLN A 63 4.40 4.93 -7.82
C GLN A 63 4.82 5.99 -6.81
N LEU A 64 4.48 5.76 -5.54
CA LEU A 64 5.18 6.36 -4.41
C LEU A 64 6.25 5.38 -3.94
N SER A 65 7.50 5.80 -3.97
CA SER A 65 8.61 5.10 -3.34
C SER A 65 8.83 5.68 -1.95
N ILE A 66 8.77 4.83 -0.94
CA ILE A 66 8.84 5.18 0.47
C ILE A 66 10.08 4.51 1.05
N SER A 67 10.98 5.28 1.62
CA SER A 67 12.22 4.78 2.21
C SER A 67 12.31 5.17 3.67
N ASP A 68 12.75 4.21 4.50
CA ASP A 68 13.11 4.46 5.87
C ASP A 68 14.56 4.97 5.92
N PRO A 69 14.81 6.20 6.42
CA PRO A 69 16.18 6.74 6.50
C PRO A 69 17.07 5.96 7.47
N VAL A 70 16.48 5.23 8.41
CA VAL A 70 17.21 4.41 9.40
C VAL A 70 17.47 3.01 8.86
N ASN A 71 16.44 2.38 8.27
CA ASN A 71 16.53 1.02 7.73
C ASN A 71 16.58 1.05 6.20
N LYS A 72 17.77 1.28 5.64
CA LYS A 72 18.00 1.39 4.19
C LYS A 72 17.77 0.09 3.42
N SER A 73 17.72 -1.05 4.08
CA SER A 73 17.42 -2.33 3.45
C SER A 73 15.93 -2.52 3.19
N LEU A 74 15.10 -1.72 3.84
CA LEU A 74 13.65 -1.78 3.69
C LEU A 74 13.19 -0.82 2.58
N ALA A 75 12.41 -1.33 1.65
CA ALA A 75 11.73 -0.54 0.63
C ALA A 75 10.24 -0.77 0.70
N MET A 76 9.46 0.31 0.67
CA MET A 76 8.01 0.25 0.57
C MET A 76 7.56 1.06 -0.65
N HIS A 77 6.55 0.55 -1.33
CA HIS A 77 5.98 1.21 -2.51
C HIS A 77 4.46 1.17 -2.45
N VAL A 78 3.85 2.26 -2.92
CA VAL A 78 2.46 2.25 -3.34
C VAL A 78 2.47 2.42 -4.85
N MET A 79 2.07 1.39 -5.57
CA MET A 79 2.06 1.38 -7.03
C MET A 79 0.62 1.36 -7.51
N VAL A 80 0.35 2.15 -8.53
CA VAL A 80 -0.92 2.18 -9.24
C VAL A 80 -0.66 1.85 -10.68
N GLU A 81 -1.41 0.90 -11.19
CA GLU A 81 -1.40 0.50 -12.59
C GLU A 81 -2.81 0.62 -13.17
N SER A 82 -2.94 1.24 -14.32
CA SER A 82 -4.18 1.29 -15.07
C SER A 82 -3.96 0.93 -16.53
N SER A 83 -4.95 0.30 -17.13
CA SER A 83 -4.95 -0.05 -18.55
C SER A 83 -6.39 -0.05 -19.09
N LYS A 84 -6.55 -0.23 -20.39
CA LYS A 84 -7.87 -0.42 -20.98
C LYS A 84 -8.61 -1.60 -20.37
N LEU A 85 -7.90 -2.69 -20.06
CA LEU A 85 -8.50 -3.89 -19.46
C LEU A 85 -8.94 -3.66 -18.01
N THR A 86 -8.12 -3.00 -17.21
CA THR A 86 -8.44 -2.78 -15.80
C THR A 86 -9.63 -1.84 -15.62
N LYS A 87 -9.84 -0.90 -16.56
CA LYS A 87 -10.99 0.03 -16.54
C LYS A 87 -12.34 -0.66 -16.70
N GLU A 88 -12.37 -1.87 -17.23
CA GLU A 88 -13.59 -2.67 -17.38
C GLU A 88 -13.90 -3.54 -16.16
N LEU A 89 -12.96 -3.66 -15.24
CA LEU A 89 -13.11 -4.49 -14.04
C LEU A 89 -13.85 -3.73 -12.93
N PRO A 90 -14.73 -4.41 -12.16
CA PRO A 90 -15.44 -3.79 -11.05
C PRO A 90 -14.51 -3.55 -9.87
N ASP A 91 -14.80 -2.49 -9.09
CA ASP A 91 -14.13 -2.24 -7.81
C ASP A 91 -14.16 -3.49 -6.92
N LEU A 92 -13.05 -3.74 -6.20
CA LEU A 92 -12.96 -4.86 -5.27
C LEU A 92 -13.66 -4.51 -3.93
N ASN A 93 -14.97 -4.29 -4.00
CA ASN A 93 -15.84 -3.98 -2.86
C ASN A 93 -16.60 -5.21 -2.34
N TYR A 94 -16.19 -6.40 -2.74
CA TYR A 94 -16.71 -7.69 -2.32
C TYR A 94 -15.57 -8.65 -1.99
N LYS A 95 -15.86 -9.68 -1.22
CA LYS A 95 -14.86 -10.70 -0.85
C LYS A 95 -14.33 -11.40 -2.11
N PRO A 96 -13.00 -11.33 -2.38
CA PRO A 96 -12.43 -11.84 -3.62
C PRO A 96 -12.50 -13.37 -3.69
N GLY A 97 -13.01 -13.88 -4.81
CA GLY A 97 -12.98 -15.31 -5.17
C GLY A 97 -11.64 -15.72 -5.80
N GLY A 98 -11.53 -17.01 -6.16
CA GLY A 98 -10.34 -17.59 -6.77
C GLY A 98 -9.89 -16.85 -8.03
N VAL A 99 -10.79 -16.61 -8.96
CA VAL A 99 -10.49 -15.93 -10.24
C VAL A 99 -9.80 -14.57 -10.05
N MET A 100 -10.27 -13.77 -9.07
CA MET A 100 -9.68 -12.47 -8.81
C MET A 100 -8.29 -12.61 -8.13
N LYS A 101 -8.13 -13.61 -7.26
CA LYS A 101 -6.85 -13.92 -6.63
C LYS A 101 -5.82 -14.37 -7.66
N ASP A 102 -6.21 -15.23 -8.58
CA ASP A 102 -5.36 -15.71 -9.67
C ASP A 102 -4.97 -14.58 -10.62
N TYR A 103 -5.91 -13.69 -10.97
CA TYR A 103 -5.66 -12.50 -11.77
C TYR A 103 -4.58 -11.60 -11.14
N PHE A 104 -4.69 -11.29 -9.85
CA PHE A 104 -3.67 -10.49 -9.16
C PHE A 104 -2.33 -11.23 -9.05
N ALA A 105 -2.34 -12.54 -8.81
CA ALA A 105 -1.12 -13.34 -8.76
C ALA A 105 -0.38 -13.34 -10.10
N GLU A 106 -1.10 -13.48 -11.22
CA GLU A 106 -0.54 -13.42 -12.57
C GLU A 106 0.05 -12.04 -12.87
N ASN A 107 -0.65 -10.95 -12.52
CA ASN A 107 -0.11 -9.59 -12.68
C ASN A 107 1.17 -9.37 -11.87
N LEU A 108 1.23 -9.88 -10.64
CA LEU A 108 2.43 -9.82 -9.82
C LEU A 108 3.58 -10.59 -10.48
N GLN A 109 3.33 -11.78 -11.03
CA GLN A 109 4.34 -12.55 -11.76
C GLN A 109 4.85 -11.80 -12.98
N ASN A 110 3.97 -11.21 -13.77
CA ASN A 110 4.32 -10.40 -14.93
C ASN A 110 5.13 -9.15 -14.56
N SER A 111 4.97 -8.65 -13.33
CA SER A 111 5.74 -7.54 -12.76
C SER A 111 7.06 -7.97 -12.09
N GLY A 112 7.44 -9.25 -12.20
CA GLY A 112 8.72 -9.79 -11.72
C GLY A 112 8.69 -10.40 -10.32
N TRP A 113 7.52 -10.39 -9.65
CA TRP A 113 7.35 -11.11 -8.38
C TRP A 113 7.25 -12.61 -8.62
N GLN A 114 7.96 -13.39 -7.82
CA GLN A 114 8.02 -14.83 -7.97
C GLN A 114 7.18 -15.53 -6.90
N GLU A 115 6.50 -16.61 -7.34
CA GLU A 115 5.70 -17.48 -6.47
C GLU A 115 4.74 -16.69 -5.54
N PRO A 116 3.88 -15.78 -6.06
CA PRO A 116 2.94 -15.06 -5.21
C PRO A 116 1.92 -16.03 -4.61
N VAL A 117 1.93 -16.13 -3.28
CA VAL A 117 1.02 -16.99 -2.51
C VAL A 117 0.03 -16.11 -1.76
N VAL A 118 -1.27 -16.40 -1.90
CA VAL A 118 -2.31 -15.73 -1.13
C VAL A 118 -2.14 -16.04 0.35
N ALA A 119 -1.82 -15.02 1.14
CA ALA A 119 -1.58 -15.11 2.58
C ALA A 119 -2.78 -14.64 3.42
N GLY A 120 -3.83 -14.12 2.78
CA GLY A 120 -5.06 -13.68 3.45
C GLY A 120 -5.76 -12.56 2.72
N GLU A 121 -6.68 -11.94 3.42
CA GLU A 121 -7.48 -10.81 2.96
C GLU A 121 -7.58 -9.76 4.08
N LEU A 122 -7.73 -8.50 3.68
CA LEU A 122 -7.95 -7.39 4.60
C LEU A 122 -9.08 -6.54 4.05
N GLN A 123 -9.96 -6.05 4.93
CA GLN A 123 -10.99 -5.10 4.56
C GLN A 123 -10.67 -3.72 5.15
N ASN A 124 -10.75 -2.69 4.31
CA ASN A 124 -10.69 -1.29 4.70
C ASN A 124 -11.93 -0.57 4.17
N GLY A 125 -12.83 -0.22 5.09
CA GLY A 125 -14.16 0.31 4.72
C GLY A 125 -14.94 -0.67 3.85
N LYS A 126 -15.27 -0.26 2.62
CA LYS A 126 -15.95 -1.10 1.63
C LYS A 126 -14.99 -1.88 0.72
N MET A 127 -13.69 -1.56 0.75
CA MET A 127 -12.72 -2.16 -0.14
C MET A 127 -12.08 -3.40 0.48
N TYR A 128 -11.88 -4.42 -0.34
CA TYR A 128 -11.08 -5.59 0.02
C TYR A 128 -9.70 -5.51 -0.59
N PHE A 129 -8.73 -6.02 0.14
CA PHE A 129 -7.36 -6.20 -0.30
C PHE A 129 -7.00 -7.68 -0.21
N ILE A 130 -6.37 -8.20 -1.24
CA ILE A 130 -5.79 -9.53 -1.23
C ILE A 130 -4.35 -9.38 -0.75
N LYS A 131 -3.99 -10.14 0.27
CA LYS A 131 -2.63 -10.18 0.81
C LYS A 131 -1.85 -11.30 0.14
N PHE A 132 -0.66 -10.98 -0.38
CA PHE A 132 0.28 -11.93 -0.94
C PHE A 132 1.58 -11.93 -0.17
N SER A 133 2.20 -13.11 -0.06
CA SER A 133 3.62 -13.30 0.22
C SER A 133 4.31 -13.69 -1.06
N SER A 134 5.42 -13.06 -1.40
CA SER A 134 6.16 -13.28 -2.62
C SER A 134 7.62 -12.87 -2.43
N TYR A 135 8.45 -13.03 -3.44
CA TYR A 135 9.82 -12.53 -3.44
C TYR A 135 10.22 -12.01 -4.82
N ILE A 136 11.24 -11.17 -4.85
CA ILE A 136 11.96 -10.79 -6.08
C ILE A 136 13.36 -11.38 -5.98
N ALA A 137 13.88 -11.92 -7.09
CA ALA A 137 15.27 -12.32 -7.20
C ALA A 137 16.03 -11.32 -8.07
N ASP A 138 17.24 -10.97 -7.66
CA ASP A 138 18.14 -10.16 -8.49
C ASP A 138 18.88 -11.02 -9.54
N SER A 139 19.75 -10.38 -10.31
CA SER A 139 20.52 -11.03 -11.39
C SER A 139 21.52 -12.10 -10.90
N VAL A 140 21.85 -12.10 -9.61
CA VAL A 140 22.72 -13.12 -9.00
C VAL A 140 21.94 -14.16 -8.19
N GLY A 141 20.60 -14.09 -8.24
CA GLY A 141 19.71 -15.05 -7.60
C GLY A 141 19.47 -14.82 -6.11
N GLN A 142 19.87 -13.66 -5.56
CA GLN A 142 19.53 -13.30 -4.20
C GLN A 142 18.04 -12.96 -4.11
N LYS A 143 17.33 -13.60 -3.16
CA LYS A 143 15.91 -13.42 -2.95
C LYS A 143 15.65 -12.32 -1.94
N TYR A 144 14.65 -11.48 -2.25
CA TYR A 144 14.16 -10.40 -1.39
C TYR A 144 12.70 -10.66 -1.04
N ASP A 145 12.46 -11.02 0.22
CA ASP A 145 11.11 -11.31 0.69
C ASP A 145 10.24 -10.06 0.65
N GLY A 146 9.02 -10.23 0.16
CA GLY A 146 8.03 -9.18 0.07
C GLY A 146 6.67 -9.58 0.60
N GLN A 147 5.94 -8.60 1.06
CA GLN A 147 4.51 -8.69 1.37
C GLN A 147 3.78 -7.62 0.58
N ILE A 148 2.67 -8.01 -0.04
CA ILE A 148 1.91 -7.16 -0.95
C ILE A 148 0.45 -7.21 -0.54
N TYR A 149 -0.20 -6.05 -0.57
CA TYR A 149 -1.66 -5.91 -0.53
C TYR A 149 -2.12 -5.33 -1.86
N ALA A 150 -3.05 -6.00 -2.51
CA ALA A 150 -3.55 -5.65 -3.83
C ALA A 150 -5.05 -5.41 -3.80
N THR A 151 -5.51 -4.36 -4.45
CA THR A 151 -6.93 -4.05 -4.64
C THR A 151 -7.18 -3.44 -6.01
N LEU A 152 -8.46 -3.30 -6.36
CA LEU A 152 -8.91 -2.64 -7.59
C LEU A 152 -9.94 -1.58 -7.24
N LYS A 153 -9.70 -0.36 -7.69
CA LYS A 153 -10.59 0.79 -7.47
C LYS A 153 -10.60 1.71 -8.68
N ASN A 154 -11.80 2.00 -9.21
CA ASN A 154 -12.00 2.90 -10.34
C ASN A 154 -11.14 2.53 -11.58
N GLY A 155 -11.00 1.23 -11.86
CA GLY A 155 -10.17 0.74 -12.95
C GLY A 155 -8.66 0.82 -12.71
N ASN A 156 -8.23 1.09 -11.48
CA ASN A 156 -6.83 1.11 -11.09
C ASN A 156 -6.49 -0.09 -10.21
N LEU A 157 -5.50 -0.87 -10.59
CA LEU A 157 -4.86 -1.84 -9.72
C LEU A 157 -3.95 -1.08 -8.76
N ILE A 158 -4.16 -1.25 -7.48
CA ILE A 158 -3.40 -0.55 -6.43
C ILE A 158 -2.70 -1.60 -5.59
N TYR A 159 -1.37 -1.48 -5.52
CA TYR A 159 -0.50 -2.36 -4.76
C TYR A 159 0.21 -1.57 -3.68
N LEU A 160 0.09 -2.01 -2.43
CA LEU A 160 0.97 -1.58 -1.35
C LEU A 160 1.90 -2.73 -1.05
N MET A 161 3.20 -2.51 -1.16
CA MET A 161 4.20 -3.54 -1.02
C MET A 161 5.35 -3.09 -0.15
N ILE A 162 5.90 -4.03 0.60
CA ILE A 162 7.11 -3.86 1.39
C ILE A 162 8.06 -5.02 1.08
N MET A 163 9.33 -4.72 0.94
CA MET A 163 10.38 -5.73 0.75
C MET A 163 11.61 -5.40 1.58
N SER A 164 12.34 -6.44 1.98
CA SER A 164 13.65 -6.31 2.59
C SER A 164 14.70 -6.91 1.69
N LYS A 165 15.85 -6.21 1.53
CA LYS A 165 16.97 -6.63 0.68
C LYS A 165 18.00 -7.49 1.42
N GLU A 166 17.89 -7.67 2.72
CA GLU A 166 18.93 -8.31 3.51
C GLU A 166 18.42 -9.48 4.36
N ARG A 167 17.16 -9.50 4.69
CA ARG A 167 16.58 -10.47 5.62
C ARG A 167 15.08 -10.65 5.39
N ALA A 168 14.49 -11.64 6.02
CA ALA A 168 13.04 -11.77 6.08
C ALA A 168 12.41 -10.54 6.78
N LEU A 169 11.21 -10.15 6.34
CA LEU A 169 10.43 -9.09 6.97
C LEU A 169 10.10 -9.45 8.42
N SER A 170 10.36 -8.53 9.34
CA SER A 170 9.99 -8.66 10.74
C SER A 170 8.46 -8.58 10.93
N PRO A 171 7.93 -9.07 12.06
CA PRO A 171 6.51 -8.89 12.39
C PRO A 171 6.09 -7.41 12.39
N ASP A 172 6.92 -6.50 12.92
CA ASP A 172 6.60 -5.07 13.02
C ASP A 172 6.51 -4.41 11.64
N GLU A 173 7.39 -4.78 10.70
CA GLU A 173 7.34 -4.31 9.32
C GLU A 173 6.07 -4.77 8.60
N LYS A 174 5.65 -6.01 8.85
CA LYS A 174 4.38 -6.54 8.31
C LYS A 174 3.17 -5.83 8.91
N ILE A 175 3.20 -5.55 10.22
CA ILE A 175 2.16 -4.77 10.91
C ILE A 175 2.13 -3.34 10.40
N PHE A 176 3.29 -2.72 10.17
CA PHE A 176 3.38 -1.37 9.61
C PHE A 176 2.70 -1.29 8.24
N LEU A 177 3.00 -2.23 7.32
CA LEU A 177 2.34 -2.28 6.01
C LEU A 177 0.82 -2.47 6.16
N GLU A 178 0.38 -3.41 7.00
CA GLU A 178 -1.04 -3.66 7.23
C GLU A 178 -1.76 -2.43 7.79
N THR A 179 -1.14 -1.72 8.74
CA THR A 179 -1.67 -0.48 9.31
C THR A 179 -1.78 0.60 8.24
N THR A 180 -0.76 0.72 7.37
CA THR A 180 -0.79 1.65 6.24
C THR A 180 -1.96 1.36 5.30
N VAL A 181 -2.21 0.08 4.99
CA VAL A 181 -3.36 -0.33 4.17
C VAL A 181 -4.69 0.02 4.84
N ARG A 182 -4.81 -0.18 6.16
CA ARG A 182 -6.03 0.16 6.91
C ARG A 182 -6.30 1.67 6.96
N ASN A 183 -5.25 2.48 6.89
CA ASN A 183 -5.32 3.94 6.91
C ASN A 183 -5.39 4.57 5.51
N LEU A 184 -5.36 3.76 4.45
CA LEU A 184 -5.53 4.26 3.10
C LEU A 184 -6.93 4.85 2.94
N GLN A 185 -7.02 6.09 2.43
CA GLN A 185 -8.28 6.77 2.22
C GLN A 185 -8.55 6.91 0.73
N PHE A 186 -9.64 6.33 0.26
CA PHE A 186 -10.10 6.46 -1.12
C PHE A 186 -10.95 7.71 -1.28
N LYS A 187 -10.71 8.44 -2.35
CA LYS A 187 -11.60 9.53 -2.76
C LYS A 187 -12.86 8.91 -3.34
N ASP A 188 -14.01 9.29 -2.84
CA ASP A 188 -15.28 8.92 -3.48
C ASP A 188 -15.33 9.59 -4.85
N THR A 189 -15.52 8.79 -5.89
CA THR A 189 -15.76 9.33 -7.22
C THR A 189 -17.13 10.00 -7.19
N VAL A 190 -17.18 11.31 -7.13
CA VAL A 190 -18.41 12.06 -7.37
C VAL A 190 -18.75 11.81 -8.83
N LEU A 191 -19.75 10.95 -9.07
CA LEU A 191 -20.37 10.84 -10.38
C LEU A 191 -20.96 12.22 -10.68
N VAL A 192 -20.27 13.03 -11.45
CA VAL A 192 -20.85 14.22 -12.04
C VAL A 192 -21.90 13.72 -13.02
N ASN A 193 -23.15 13.69 -12.57
CA ASN A 193 -24.29 13.51 -13.45
C ASN A 193 -24.26 14.70 -14.41
N THR A 194 -23.69 14.49 -15.57
CA THR A 194 -23.84 15.43 -16.68
C THR A 194 -25.35 15.45 -16.97
N PRO A 195 -26.02 16.62 -16.90
CA PRO A 195 -27.42 16.68 -17.28
C PRO A 195 -27.51 16.26 -18.76
N GLU A 196 -28.35 15.25 -19.05
CA GLU A 196 -28.71 14.95 -20.43
C GLU A 196 -29.29 16.23 -21.03
N GLU A 197 -28.57 16.83 -21.98
CA GLU A 197 -29.14 17.85 -22.86
C GLU A 197 -30.26 17.19 -23.66
N ASN A 198 -31.48 17.39 -23.20
CA ASN A 198 -32.67 17.14 -24.00
C ASN A 198 -32.63 18.04 -25.26
N LYS A 199 -32.36 17.43 -26.40
CA LYS A 199 -32.68 17.97 -27.71
C LYS A 199 -33.84 17.22 -28.29
#